data_94ec0c4a42c497e6062014486b0af53d
#
_entry.id   94ec0c4a42c497e6062014486b0af53d
#
_cell.length_a   1.000
_cell.length_b   1.000
_cell.length_c   1.000
_cell.angle_alpha   90.00
_cell.angle_beta   90.00
_cell.angle_gamma   90.00
#
_symmetry.space_group_name_H-M   'P 1'
#
loop_
_entity.id
_entity.type
_entity.pdbx_description
1 polymer ?
#
loop_
_entity_poly.entity_id
_entity_poly.type
_entity_poly.pdbx_seq_one_letter_code
_entity_poly.pdbx_strand_id
1 'polypeptide(L)'
;KGTLANVHFVAIPYNSSNKAASKVFANFLISPEAQIKKQNKDFWGDPSVISINKLSQKWKNKFSTLPRGLATLTNEDLRMKLEEPHPSWVKVIEDKWIKKYGSSN
;
A
#
# COMPACT_ATOMS: atom_id res chain seq x y z
N LYS A 1 0.22 6.83 -19.56
CA LYS A 1 -0.34 5.67 -18.85
C LYS A 1 0.37 5.55 -17.51
N GLY A 2 -0.35 5.28 -16.44
CA GLY A 2 0.18 5.10 -15.08
C GLY A 2 -0.79 4.31 -14.22
N THR A 3 -0.37 3.96 -13.02
CA THR A 3 -1.16 3.20 -12.05
C THR A 3 -1.59 4.13 -10.91
N LEU A 4 -2.86 4.12 -10.54
CA LEU A 4 -3.32 4.77 -9.32
C LEU A 4 -2.59 4.15 -8.14
N ALA A 5 -2.00 4.98 -7.29
CA ALA A 5 -1.29 4.54 -6.11
C ALA A 5 -1.72 5.36 -4.90
N ASN A 6 -1.90 4.65 -3.82
CA ASN A 6 -2.27 5.19 -2.52
C ASN A 6 -1.27 4.73 -1.46
N VAL A 7 -1.15 5.46 -0.37
CA VAL A 7 -0.32 5.11 0.79
C VAL A 7 -1.19 5.17 2.04
N HIS A 8 -1.17 4.09 2.81
CA HIS A 8 -1.83 4.06 4.11
C HIS A 8 -1.00 4.82 5.15
N PHE A 9 -1.66 5.70 5.87
CA PHE A 9 -1.04 6.50 6.92
C PHE A 9 -1.49 6.04 8.30
N VAL A 10 -0.58 6.14 9.27
CA VAL A 10 -0.88 5.93 10.68
C VAL A 10 -0.59 7.23 11.42
N ALA A 11 -1.55 7.69 12.20
CA ALA A 11 -1.42 8.89 13.01
C ALA A 11 -1.62 8.57 14.50
N ILE A 12 -0.92 9.29 15.36
CA ILE A 12 -1.11 9.21 16.81
C ILE A 12 -1.92 10.45 17.22
N PRO A 13 -3.19 10.29 17.65
CA PRO A 13 -4.01 11.43 18.09
C PRO A 13 -3.32 12.21 19.22
N TYR A 14 -3.51 13.54 19.23
CA TYR A 14 -2.89 14.40 20.24
C TYR A 14 -3.34 14.07 21.68
N ASN A 15 -4.55 13.56 21.83
CA ASN A 15 -5.17 13.15 23.10
C ASN A 15 -4.93 11.67 23.46
N SER A 16 -4.04 10.98 22.74
CA SER A 16 -3.69 9.60 23.07
C SER A 16 -3.12 9.49 24.48
N SER A 17 -3.68 8.63 25.30
CA SER A 17 -3.26 8.39 26.70
C SER A 17 -1.90 7.68 26.79
N ASN A 18 -1.50 6.94 25.75
CA ASN A 18 -0.23 6.20 25.74
C ASN A 18 0.59 6.48 24.47
N LYS A 19 1.09 7.70 24.35
CA LYS A 19 1.88 8.13 23.20
C LYS A 19 3.18 7.34 23.03
N ALA A 20 3.78 6.90 24.12
CA ALA A 20 5.02 6.10 24.07
C ALA A 20 4.79 4.75 23.39
N ALA A 21 3.79 4.00 23.81
CA ALA A 21 3.43 2.72 23.19
C ALA A 21 2.97 2.93 21.74
N SER A 22 2.21 3.97 21.46
CA SER A 22 1.79 4.30 20.08
C SER A 22 2.97 4.55 19.15
N LYS A 23 4.02 5.23 19.62
CA LYS A 23 5.25 5.45 18.85
C LYS A 23 6.00 4.14 18.59
N VAL A 24 6.09 3.26 19.58
CA VAL A 24 6.71 1.93 19.40
C VAL A 24 5.96 1.13 18.35
N PHE A 25 4.63 1.11 18.43
CA PHE A 25 3.79 0.43 17.44
C PHE A 25 3.94 1.03 16.03
N ALA A 26 3.90 2.36 15.90
CA ALA A 26 4.11 3.03 14.61
C ALA A 26 5.49 2.70 14.02
N ASN A 27 6.54 2.68 14.85
CA ASN A 27 7.87 2.28 14.43
C ASN A 27 7.94 0.80 13.99
N PHE A 28 7.22 -0.08 14.70
CA PHE A 28 7.11 -1.48 14.29
C PHE A 28 6.46 -1.62 12.91
N LEU A 29 5.40 -0.87 12.62
CA LEU A 29 4.72 -0.95 11.32
C LEU A 29 5.62 -0.60 10.13
N ILE A 30 6.61 0.28 10.30
CA ILE A 30 7.60 0.61 9.27
C ILE A 30 8.88 -0.21 9.36
N SER A 31 8.94 -1.21 10.25
CA SER A 31 10.09 -2.11 10.33
C SER A 31 10.18 -3.03 9.13
N PRO A 32 11.38 -3.49 8.74
CA PRO A 32 11.53 -4.46 7.66
C PRO A 32 10.74 -5.76 7.89
N GLU A 33 10.58 -6.17 9.16
CA GLU A 33 9.83 -7.35 9.56
C GLU A 33 8.34 -7.22 9.22
N ALA A 34 7.73 -6.11 9.59
CA ALA A 34 6.32 -5.85 9.30
C ALA A 34 6.10 -5.64 7.80
N GLN A 35 6.99 -4.91 7.15
CA GLN A 35 6.86 -4.57 5.73
C GLN A 35 7.08 -5.77 4.80
N ILE A 36 7.91 -6.75 5.17
CA ILE A 36 8.06 -7.97 4.39
C ILE A 36 6.81 -8.86 4.48
N LYS A 37 6.15 -8.90 5.65
CA LYS A 37 4.86 -9.59 5.81
C LYS A 37 3.76 -8.89 5.01
N LYS A 38 3.73 -7.55 5.05
CA LYS A 38 2.79 -6.75 4.27
C LYS A 38 2.91 -7.04 2.77
N GLN A 39 4.12 -7.13 2.24
CA GLN A 39 4.36 -7.38 0.81
C GLN A 39 4.17 -8.85 0.42
N ASN A 40 4.26 -9.79 1.34
CA ASN A 40 4.08 -11.19 1.02
C ASN A 40 2.61 -11.49 0.68
N LYS A 41 2.37 -12.02 -0.53
CA LYS A 41 1.03 -12.37 -1.04
C LYS A 41 0.28 -13.39 -0.18
N ASP A 42 0.97 -14.22 0.59
CA ASP A 42 0.36 -15.22 1.45
C ASP A 42 -0.21 -14.62 2.75
N PHE A 43 0.09 -13.33 3.04
CA PHE A 43 -0.45 -12.58 4.16
C PHE A 43 -1.35 -11.43 3.70
N TRP A 44 -0.78 -10.44 3.03
CA TRP A 44 -1.52 -9.25 2.58
C TRP A 44 -1.32 -8.98 1.08
N GLY A 45 -0.09 -8.99 0.60
CA GLY A 45 0.22 -8.77 -0.81
C GLY A 45 0.28 -7.30 -1.23
N ASP A 46 0.32 -6.38 -0.26
CA ASP A 46 0.37 -4.95 -0.54
C ASP A 46 1.83 -4.44 -0.56
N PRO A 47 2.24 -3.63 -1.54
CA PRO A 47 3.62 -3.18 -1.67
C PRO A 47 4.16 -2.49 -0.41
N SER A 48 5.45 -2.72 -0.12
CA SER A 48 6.16 -2.08 0.97
C SER A 48 6.26 -0.56 0.77
N VAL A 49 6.14 0.21 1.85
CA VAL A 49 6.31 1.67 1.84
C VAL A 49 7.73 2.13 2.18
N ILE A 50 8.61 1.21 2.60
CA ILE A 50 10.00 1.54 2.93
C ILE A 50 10.93 1.40 1.73
N SER A 51 12.00 2.17 1.71
CA SER A 51 13.01 2.09 0.66
C SER A 51 13.91 0.85 0.86
N ILE A 52 13.64 -0.21 0.10
CA ILE A 52 14.40 -1.47 0.17
C ILE A 52 15.90 -1.23 -0.10
N ASN A 53 16.24 -0.28 -0.96
CA ASN A 53 17.64 0.02 -1.30
C ASN A 53 18.45 0.56 -0.10
N LYS A 54 17.79 1.10 0.92
CA LYS A 54 18.43 1.60 2.14
C LYS A 54 18.60 0.53 3.24
N LEU A 55 18.05 -0.65 3.04
CA LEU A 55 18.14 -1.76 4.00
C LEU A 55 19.48 -2.47 3.92
N SER A 56 19.80 -3.24 4.98
CA SER A 56 20.96 -4.14 4.97
C SER A 56 20.81 -5.23 3.90
N GLN A 57 21.90 -5.82 3.45
CA GLN A 57 21.91 -6.87 2.43
C GLN A 57 21.01 -8.07 2.81
N LYS A 58 21.00 -8.42 4.11
CA LYS A 58 20.11 -9.47 4.65
C LYS A 58 18.64 -9.22 4.30
N TRP A 59 18.16 -7.99 4.49
CA TRP A 59 16.78 -7.63 4.19
C TRP A 59 16.51 -7.52 2.70
N LYS A 60 17.44 -6.94 1.93
CA LYS A 60 17.34 -6.89 0.47
C LYS A 60 17.13 -8.29 -0.12
N ASN A 61 17.92 -9.27 0.35
CA ASN A 61 17.78 -10.65 -0.10
C ASN A 61 16.41 -11.23 0.25
N LYS A 62 15.91 -10.99 1.49
CA LYS A 62 14.58 -11.46 1.88
C LYS A 62 13.45 -10.87 1.03
N PHE A 63 13.52 -9.58 0.72
CA PHE A 63 12.53 -8.93 -0.15
C PHE A 63 12.59 -9.44 -1.59
N SER A 64 13.79 -9.73 -2.11
CA SER A 64 13.97 -10.25 -3.47
C SER A 64 13.46 -11.67 -3.67
N THR A 65 13.42 -12.47 -2.60
CA THR A 65 12.91 -13.85 -2.63
C THR A 65 11.40 -13.97 -2.44
N LEU A 66 10.70 -12.86 -2.18
CA LEU A 66 9.24 -12.90 -2.05
C LEU A 66 8.59 -13.32 -3.37
N PRO A 67 7.67 -14.30 -3.33
CA PRO A 67 6.94 -14.71 -4.51
C PRO A 67 6.05 -13.57 -5.01
N ARG A 68 6.13 -13.26 -6.29
CA ARG A 68 5.25 -12.29 -6.95
C ARG A 68 3.99 -13.00 -7.44
N GLY A 69 2.85 -12.32 -7.29
CA GLY A 69 1.62 -12.72 -7.98
C GLY A 69 1.72 -12.43 -9.49
N LEU A 70 0.94 -13.16 -10.29
CA LEU A 70 0.92 -12.97 -11.75
C LEU A 70 0.56 -11.53 -12.17
N ALA A 71 -0.29 -10.87 -11.40
CA ALA A 71 -0.73 -9.49 -11.64
C ALA A 71 0.09 -8.44 -10.86
N THR A 72 1.12 -8.85 -10.11
CA THR A 72 1.90 -7.91 -9.30
C THR A 72 2.86 -7.12 -10.18
N LEU A 73 2.66 -5.82 -10.23
CA LEU A 73 3.51 -4.87 -10.95
C LEU A 73 4.93 -4.86 -10.38
N THR A 74 5.90 -4.62 -11.23
CA THR A 74 7.28 -4.41 -10.82
C THR A 74 7.47 -3.01 -10.22
N ASN A 75 8.56 -2.78 -9.50
CA ASN A 75 8.91 -1.44 -9.03
C ASN A 75 9.11 -0.45 -10.19
N GLU A 76 9.50 -0.92 -11.36
CA GLU A 76 9.63 -0.12 -12.57
C GLU A 76 8.26 0.31 -13.08
N ASP A 77 7.31 -0.62 -13.17
CA ASP A 77 5.93 -0.33 -13.56
C ASP A 77 5.25 0.66 -12.62
N LEU A 78 5.62 0.63 -11.33
CA LEU A 78 5.08 1.52 -10.29
C LEU A 78 5.73 2.92 -10.28
N ARG A 79 6.73 3.20 -11.13
CA ARG A 79 7.33 4.55 -11.22
C ARG A 79 6.35 5.59 -11.74
N MET A 80 5.48 5.22 -12.66
CA MET A 80 4.44 6.09 -13.22
C MET A 80 3.18 6.02 -12.36
N LYS A 81 3.23 6.65 -11.18
CA LYS A 81 2.08 6.75 -10.29
C LYS A 81 1.17 7.90 -10.70
N LEU A 82 -0.12 7.65 -10.69
CA LEU A 82 -1.15 8.67 -10.79
C LEU A 82 -1.69 8.96 -9.39
N GLU A 83 -1.99 10.22 -9.14
CA GLU A 83 -2.67 10.62 -7.91
C GLU A 83 -4.10 10.09 -7.88
N GLU A 84 -4.63 9.89 -6.69
CA GLU A 84 -6.04 9.55 -6.55
C GLU A 84 -6.92 10.71 -7.05
N PRO A 85 -7.98 10.40 -7.80
CA PRO A 85 -8.94 11.41 -8.20
C PRO A 85 -9.58 12.08 -6.98
N HIS A 86 -9.92 13.36 -7.12
CA HIS A 86 -10.67 14.06 -6.07
C HIS A 86 -11.97 13.31 -5.74
N PRO A 87 -12.42 13.25 -4.46
CA PRO A 87 -13.61 12.50 -4.05
C PRO A 87 -14.90 12.82 -4.82
N SER A 88 -15.01 14.03 -5.39
CA SER A 88 -16.15 14.39 -6.25
C SER A 88 -16.33 13.49 -7.48
N TRP A 89 -15.29 12.78 -7.90
CA TRP A 89 -15.36 11.83 -9.01
C TRP A 89 -16.04 10.50 -8.66
N VAL A 90 -16.12 10.16 -7.36
CA VAL A 90 -16.71 8.88 -6.91
C VAL A 90 -18.13 8.71 -7.47
N LYS A 91 -18.99 9.70 -7.19
CA LYS A 91 -20.39 9.66 -7.69
C LYS A 91 -20.47 9.57 -9.21
N VAL A 92 -19.65 10.31 -9.93
CA VAL A 92 -19.62 10.30 -11.41
C VAL A 92 -19.22 8.94 -11.96
N ILE A 93 -18.24 8.29 -11.30
CA ILE A 93 -17.75 6.96 -11.70
C ILE A 93 -18.81 5.91 -11.38
N GLU A 94 -19.39 5.94 -10.19
CA GLU A 94 -20.45 5.02 -9.76
C GLU A 94 -21.68 5.10 -10.67
N ASP A 95 -22.19 6.29 -10.94
CA ASP A 95 -23.34 6.50 -11.83
C ASP A 95 -23.07 5.96 -13.25
N LYS A 96 -21.86 6.19 -13.78
CA LYS A 96 -21.45 5.65 -15.09
C LYS A 96 -21.29 4.13 -15.06
N TRP A 97 -20.77 3.58 -13.98
CA TRP A 97 -20.62 2.14 -13.81
C TRP A 97 -21.99 1.45 -13.76
N ILE A 98 -22.90 1.95 -12.92
CA ILE A 98 -24.26 1.43 -12.80
C ILE A 98 -24.98 1.50 -14.14
N LYS A 99 -24.89 2.65 -14.83
CA LYS A 99 -25.51 2.82 -16.16
C LYS A 99 -24.97 1.83 -17.21
N LYS A 100 -23.69 1.45 -17.11
CA LYS A 100 -23.05 0.61 -18.13
C LYS A 100 -23.08 -0.88 -17.79
N TYR A 101 -23.00 -1.22 -16.51
CA TYR A 101 -22.84 -2.59 -16.05
C TYR A 101 -23.84 -3.02 -14.98
N GLY A 102 -24.62 -2.08 -14.41
CA GLY A 102 -25.71 -2.41 -13.50
C GLY A 102 -26.74 -3.23 -14.22
N SER A 103 -27.14 -4.37 -13.64
CA SER A 103 -28.23 -5.17 -14.16
C SER A 103 -29.52 -4.34 -14.10
N SER A 104 -30.16 -4.15 -15.24
CA SER A 104 -31.57 -3.75 -15.28
C SER A 104 -32.37 -4.94 -14.70
N ASN A 105 -32.79 -4.83 -13.42
CA ASN A 105 -33.89 -5.67 -12.91
C ASN A 105 -35.19 -5.13 -13.45
#